data_6f21e2a216df653c89b38267b3fb4373
#
_entry.id   6f21e2a216df653c89b38267b3fb4373
#
_cell.length_a   1.000
_cell.length_b   1.000
_cell.length_c   1.000
_cell.angle_alpha   90.00
_cell.angle_beta   90.00
_cell.angle_gamma   90.00
#
_symmetry.space_group_name_H-M   'P 1'
#
loop_
_entity.id
_entity.type
_entity.pdbx_description
1 polymer ?
#
loop_
_entity_poly.entity_id
_entity_poly.type
_entity_poly.pdbx_seq_one_letter_code
_entity_poly.pdbx_strand_id
1 'polypeptide(L)'
;QKEIKPNYAEILKELSSLEIVILDKLFDESNREQNYQKRRQMQFSKQKISEIFKLSNEQADLIIENLYRLNLCQAPAGHGIAVGEYQFALRTTEVFEFTTFGYYFVQSCKWNK
;
A
#
# COMPACT_ATOMS: atom_id res chain seq x y z
N GLN A 1 -11.88 16.86 20.96
CA GLN A 1 -11.52 16.57 20.48
C GLN A 1 -11.45 16.37 19.80
N LYS A 2 -11.34 16.67 19.70
CA LYS A 2 -11.40 16.27 18.90
C LYS A 2 -10.45 15.77 18.21
N GLU A 3 -10.56 14.98 17.97
CA GLU A 3 -9.50 14.38 17.36
C GLU A 3 -9.55 14.70 15.93
N ILE A 4 -8.42 14.66 15.27
CA ILE A 4 -8.37 14.97 13.90
C ILE A 4 -8.51 13.72 13.14
N LYS A 5 -9.56 13.55 12.43
CA LYS A 5 -9.75 12.36 11.66
C LYS A 5 -9.12 12.52 10.30
N PRO A 6 -8.40 11.51 9.87
CA PRO A 6 -7.88 11.56 8.51
C PRO A 6 -9.02 11.65 7.54
N ASN A 7 -8.76 12.21 6.41
CA ASN A 7 -9.80 12.40 5.41
C ASN A 7 -9.91 11.17 4.54
N TYR A 8 -10.40 10.10 5.14
CA TYR A 8 -10.51 8.84 4.45
C TYR A 8 -11.44 8.90 3.24
N ALA A 9 -12.49 9.68 3.35
CA ALA A 9 -13.42 9.80 2.24
C ALA A 9 -12.75 10.37 1.01
N GLU A 10 -11.87 11.35 1.20
CA GLU A 10 -11.17 11.93 0.08
C GLU A 10 -10.21 10.94 -0.55
N ILE A 11 -9.57 10.14 0.28
CA ILE A 11 -8.64 9.14 -0.24
C ILE A 11 -9.41 8.10 -1.03
N LEU A 12 -10.58 7.70 -0.54
CA LEU A 12 -11.37 6.72 -1.27
C LEU A 12 -11.75 7.21 -2.66
N LYS A 13 -11.94 8.50 -2.82
CA LYS A 13 -12.27 9.05 -4.13
C LYS A 13 -11.10 8.94 -5.09
N GLU A 14 -9.90 8.86 -4.57
CA GLU A 14 -8.71 8.79 -5.41
C GLU A 14 -8.35 7.36 -5.79
N LEU A 15 -9.05 6.38 -5.26
CA LEU A 15 -8.73 4.99 -5.51
C LEU A 15 -9.69 4.37 -6.51
N SER A 16 -9.14 3.58 -7.41
CA SER A 16 -9.98 2.83 -8.32
C SER A 16 -10.52 1.61 -7.59
N SER A 17 -11.54 1.00 -8.19
CA SER A 17 -12.09 -0.22 -7.62
C SER A 17 -11.03 -1.31 -7.50
N LEU A 18 -10.17 -1.42 -8.50
CA LEU A 18 -9.13 -2.42 -8.49
C LEU A 18 -8.15 -2.17 -7.36
N GLU A 19 -7.80 -0.90 -7.15
CA GLU A 19 -6.88 -0.58 -6.06
C GLU A 19 -7.47 -0.93 -4.71
N ILE A 20 -8.77 -0.73 -4.56
CA ILE A 20 -9.43 -1.08 -3.31
C ILE A 20 -9.36 -2.59 -3.10
N VAL A 21 -9.60 -3.37 -4.14
CA VAL A 21 -9.55 -4.81 -4.03
C VAL A 21 -8.14 -5.28 -3.70
N ILE A 22 -7.15 -4.65 -4.30
CA ILE A 22 -5.77 -4.99 -4.02
C ILE A 22 -5.44 -4.69 -2.55
N LEU A 23 -5.81 -3.52 -2.07
CA LEU A 23 -5.55 -3.17 -0.68
C LEU A 23 -6.22 -4.14 0.28
N ASP A 24 -7.44 -4.56 -0.04
CA ASP A 24 -8.14 -5.54 0.78
C ASP A 24 -7.36 -6.84 0.83
N LYS A 25 -6.87 -7.28 -0.31
CA LYS A 25 -6.13 -8.52 -0.38
C LYS A 25 -4.84 -8.43 0.43
N LEU A 26 -4.14 -7.33 0.32
CA LEU A 26 -2.89 -7.16 1.05
C LEU A 26 -3.15 -7.11 2.55
N PHE A 27 -4.22 -6.45 2.94
CA PHE A 27 -4.56 -6.37 4.35
C PHE A 27 -4.89 -7.76 4.89
N ASP A 28 -5.66 -8.55 4.14
CA ASP A 28 -5.99 -9.89 4.56
C ASP A 28 -4.74 -10.76 4.69
N GLU A 29 -3.80 -10.59 3.76
CA GLU A 29 -2.56 -11.34 3.84
C GLU A 29 -1.79 -10.97 5.11
N SER A 30 -1.73 -9.69 5.42
CA SER A 30 -0.99 -9.25 6.60
C SER A 30 -1.66 -9.77 7.86
N ASN A 31 -2.96 -9.90 7.86
CA ASN A 31 -3.66 -10.36 9.05
C ASN A 31 -3.50 -11.84 9.32
N ARG A 32 -2.92 -12.58 8.40
CA ARG A 32 -2.60 -13.97 8.67
C ARG A 32 -1.44 -14.07 9.65
N GLU A 33 -0.65 -13.00 9.77
CA GLU A 33 0.45 -13.00 10.68
C GLU A 33 -0.09 -12.63 12.06
N GLN A 34 0.14 -13.45 13.05
CA GLN A 34 -0.40 -13.21 14.38
C GLN A 34 0.40 -12.20 15.17
N ASN A 35 1.68 -12.10 14.89
CA ASN A 35 2.51 -11.14 15.60
C ASN A 35 2.27 -9.77 15.02
N TYR A 36 1.80 -8.83 15.85
CA TYR A 36 1.41 -7.52 15.35
C TYR A 36 2.55 -6.77 14.67
N GLN A 37 3.73 -6.84 15.24
CA GLN A 37 4.83 -6.11 14.65
C GLN A 37 5.24 -6.69 13.31
N LYS A 38 5.23 -7.99 13.17
CA LYS A 38 5.53 -8.60 11.90
C LYS A 38 4.45 -8.29 10.88
N ARG A 39 3.19 -8.22 11.34
CA ARG A 39 2.09 -7.88 10.46
C ARG A 39 2.29 -6.49 9.88
N ARG A 40 2.69 -5.56 10.74
CA ARG A 40 2.86 -4.20 10.29
C ARG A 40 4.07 -4.02 9.37
N GLN A 41 5.01 -4.95 9.41
CA GLN A 41 6.23 -4.86 8.61
C GLN A 41 6.20 -5.78 7.41
N MET A 42 5.07 -6.41 7.14
CA MET A 42 4.99 -7.35 6.04
C MET A 42 5.20 -6.63 4.71
N GLN A 43 6.01 -7.23 3.88
CA GLN A 43 6.29 -6.69 2.56
C GLN A 43 5.53 -7.46 1.51
N PHE A 44 5.13 -6.76 0.48
CA PHE A 44 4.36 -7.35 -0.60
C PHE A 44 5.14 -7.24 -1.89
N SER A 45 4.93 -8.18 -2.78
CA SER A 45 5.68 -8.25 -4.03
C SER A 45 4.85 -7.68 -5.18
N LYS A 46 5.45 -6.81 -5.96
CA LYS A 46 4.82 -6.28 -7.15
C LYS A 46 4.50 -7.43 -8.11
N GLN A 47 5.42 -8.36 -8.24
CA GLN A 47 5.21 -9.49 -9.14
C GLN A 47 4.03 -10.32 -8.68
N LYS A 48 3.89 -10.51 -7.39
CA LYS A 48 2.81 -11.32 -6.87
C LYS A 48 1.45 -10.69 -7.14
N ILE A 49 1.31 -9.40 -6.92
CA ILE A 49 0.02 -8.78 -7.20
C ILE A 49 -0.24 -8.77 -8.70
N SER A 50 0.80 -8.65 -9.50
CA SER A 50 0.63 -8.70 -10.94
C SER A 50 0.08 -10.07 -11.36
N GLU A 51 0.57 -11.12 -10.75
CA GLU A 51 0.10 -12.46 -11.07
C GLU A 51 -1.33 -12.68 -10.59
N ILE A 52 -1.61 -12.27 -9.38
CA ILE A 52 -2.93 -12.50 -8.81
C ILE A 52 -4.00 -11.73 -9.56
N PHE A 53 -3.72 -10.50 -9.89
CA PHE A 53 -4.71 -9.64 -10.54
C PHE A 53 -4.53 -9.50 -12.04
N LYS A 54 -3.59 -10.25 -12.59
CA LYS A 54 -3.34 -10.28 -14.03
C LYS A 54 -3.04 -8.91 -14.59
N LEU A 55 -2.08 -8.25 -13.97
CA LEU A 55 -1.69 -6.91 -14.35
C LEU A 55 -0.44 -6.93 -15.21
N SER A 56 -0.37 -5.99 -16.13
CA SER A 56 0.89 -5.78 -16.83
C SER A 56 1.85 -5.07 -15.89
N ASN A 57 3.10 -5.04 -16.26
CA ASN A 57 4.09 -4.35 -15.47
C ASN A 57 3.73 -2.89 -15.32
N GLU A 58 3.27 -2.27 -16.40
CA GLU A 58 2.89 -0.87 -16.34
C GLU A 58 1.71 -0.63 -15.42
N GLN A 59 0.73 -1.52 -15.47
CA GLN A 59 -0.42 -1.36 -14.59
C GLN A 59 -0.03 -1.48 -13.14
N ALA A 60 0.84 -2.45 -12.83
CA ALA A 60 1.28 -2.62 -11.46
C ALA A 60 2.05 -1.41 -10.99
N ASP A 61 2.92 -0.87 -11.85
CA ASP A 61 3.67 0.31 -11.49
C ASP A 61 2.76 1.50 -11.20
N LEU A 62 1.77 1.71 -12.05
CA LEU A 62 0.86 2.83 -11.85
C LEU A 62 0.07 2.69 -10.56
N ILE A 63 -0.34 1.47 -10.25
CA ILE A 63 -1.08 1.24 -9.04
C ILE A 63 -0.21 1.51 -7.82
N ILE A 64 0.99 0.98 -7.81
CA ILE A 64 1.87 1.17 -6.66
C ILE A 64 2.25 2.65 -6.52
N GLU A 65 2.49 3.33 -7.64
CA GLU A 65 2.79 4.75 -7.58
C GLU A 65 1.63 5.53 -6.96
N ASN A 66 0.41 5.16 -7.30
CA ASN A 66 -0.73 5.87 -6.73
C ASN A 66 -0.84 5.60 -5.24
N LEU A 67 -0.56 4.36 -4.82
CA LEU A 67 -0.59 4.04 -3.40
C LEU A 67 0.50 4.80 -2.64
N TYR A 68 1.65 4.99 -3.27
CA TYR A 68 2.72 5.78 -2.67
C TYR A 68 2.30 7.25 -2.58
N ARG A 69 1.72 7.76 -3.66
CA ARG A 69 1.29 9.15 -3.70
C ARG A 69 0.27 9.46 -2.62
N LEU A 70 -0.61 8.51 -2.36
CA LEU A 70 -1.63 8.69 -1.34
C LEU A 70 -1.13 8.35 0.07
N ASN A 71 0.14 7.99 0.17
CA ASN A 71 0.76 7.66 1.44
C ASN A 71 0.15 6.43 2.10
N LEU A 72 -0.39 5.54 1.30
CA LEU A 72 -0.95 4.30 1.83
C LEU A 72 0.11 3.20 1.88
N CYS A 73 1.08 3.29 0.99
CA CYS A 73 2.16 2.32 0.93
C CYS A 73 3.47 3.07 0.76
N GLN A 74 4.56 2.37 0.99
CA GLN A 74 5.88 2.95 0.88
C GLN A 74 6.88 1.86 0.54
N ALA A 75 8.05 2.28 0.08
CA ALA A 75 9.13 1.35 -0.13
C ALA A 75 9.66 0.96 1.24
N PRO A 76 10.06 -0.29 1.41
CA PRO A 76 10.59 -0.71 2.71
C PRO A 76 11.89 0.01 3.00
N ALA A 77 12.20 0.14 4.26
CA ALA A 77 13.43 0.79 4.68
C ALA A 77 14.60 0.10 4.04
N GLY A 78 15.49 0.86 3.51
CA GLY A 78 16.68 0.33 2.88
C GLY A 78 16.51 -0.02 1.42
N HIS A 79 15.31 0.02 0.93
CA HIS A 79 15.08 -0.28 -0.47
C HIS A 79 14.80 1.01 -1.22
N GLY A 80 15.28 1.06 -2.42
CA GLY A 80 15.00 2.22 -3.23
C GLY A 80 15.70 3.45 -2.80
N ILE A 81 16.60 3.32 -1.90
CA ILE A 81 17.25 4.44 -1.44
C ILE A 81 18.46 4.58 -2.16
N ALA A 82 18.43 4.43 -3.32
CA ALA A 82 19.61 4.67 -4.04
C ALA A 82 19.90 6.05 -3.87
N VAL A 83 20.81 6.29 -3.10
CA VAL A 83 21.13 7.53 -2.82
C VAL A 83 21.45 8.34 -3.94
N GLY A 84 21.31 9.46 -3.97
CA GLY A 84 21.63 10.31 -5.05
C GLY A 84 20.68 10.14 -6.18
N GLU A 85 19.97 9.10 -6.14
CA GLU A 85 19.04 8.92 -7.19
C GLU A 85 17.72 9.21 -6.63
N TYR A 86 17.59 10.30 -6.03
CA TYR A 86 16.37 10.65 -5.42
C TYR A 86 15.22 10.62 -6.39
N GLN A 87 15.47 10.82 -7.65
CA GLN A 87 14.35 10.77 -8.56
C GLN A 87 13.84 9.34 -8.66
N PHE A 88 14.66 8.37 -8.32
CA PHE A 88 14.18 7.02 -8.34
C PHE A 88 13.38 6.70 -7.10
N ALA A 89 13.50 7.51 -6.10
CA ALA A 89 12.73 7.27 -4.91
C ALA A 89 11.26 7.38 -5.17
N LEU A 90 10.89 8.03 -6.26
CA LEU A 90 9.50 8.16 -6.60
C LEU A 90 9.01 6.99 -7.43
N ARG A 91 9.89 6.08 -7.79
CA ARG A 91 9.47 4.98 -8.61
C ARG A 91 9.07 3.82 -7.74
N THR A 92 8.27 2.94 -8.30
CA THR A 92 7.87 1.78 -7.56
C THR A 92 9.05 0.85 -7.36
N THR A 93 8.98 0.08 -6.31
CA THR A 93 10.01 -0.89 -6.03
C THR A 93 9.41 -2.27 -6.22
N GLU A 94 10.27 -3.30 -6.25
CA GLU A 94 9.78 -4.65 -6.42
C GLU A 94 9.00 -5.12 -5.21
N VAL A 95 9.28 -4.55 -4.06
CA VAL A 95 8.52 -4.85 -2.84
C VAL A 95 8.06 -3.54 -2.25
N PHE A 96 6.98 -3.61 -1.53
CA PHE A 96 6.41 -2.43 -0.89
C PHE A 96 5.68 -2.88 0.37
N GLU A 97 5.32 -1.93 1.19
CA GLU A 97 4.65 -2.24 2.46
C GLU A 97 3.66 -1.15 2.77
N PHE A 98 2.73 -1.43 3.67
CA PHE A 98 1.82 -0.40 4.14
C PHE A 98 2.58 0.63 4.96
N THR A 99 2.18 1.88 4.84
CA THR A 99 2.56 2.85 5.85
C THR A 99 1.66 2.60 7.05
N THR A 100 2.00 3.19 8.18
CA THR A 100 1.12 3.11 9.34
C THR A 100 -0.25 3.68 8.99
N PHE A 101 -0.25 4.81 8.31
CA PHE A 101 -1.50 5.43 7.90
C PHE A 101 -2.30 4.49 6.98
N GLY A 102 -1.62 3.87 6.01
CA GLY A 102 -2.32 3.00 5.07
C GLY A 102 -2.91 1.77 5.73
N TYR A 103 -2.18 1.20 6.67
CA TYR A 103 -2.68 0.04 7.37
C TYR A 103 -3.99 0.36 8.10
N TYR A 104 -4.00 1.48 8.82
CA TYR A 104 -5.21 1.83 9.57
C TYR A 104 -6.32 2.35 8.67
N PHE A 105 -5.96 2.93 7.54
CA PHE A 105 -6.95 3.34 6.57
C PHE A 105 -7.73 2.10 6.07
N VAL A 106 -7.03 1.07 5.66
CA VAL A 106 -7.69 -0.12 5.15
C VAL A 106 -8.47 -0.82 6.26
N GLN A 107 -7.89 -0.88 7.45
CA GLN A 107 -8.58 -1.48 8.57
C GLN A 107 -9.90 -0.77 8.83
N SER A 108 -9.87 0.54 8.76
CA SER A 108 -11.07 1.32 9.00
C SER A 108 -12.12 1.05 7.94
N CYS A 109 -11.70 0.94 6.70
CA CYS A 109 -12.63 0.66 5.62
C CYS A 109 -13.26 -0.72 5.76
N LYS A 110 -12.48 -1.68 6.22
CA LYS A 110 -13.01 -3.03 6.37
C LYS A 110 -14.01 -3.09 7.52
N TRP A 111 -13.82 -2.27 8.52
CA TRP A 111 -14.74 -2.28 9.62
C TRP A 111 -16.11 -1.76 9.23
N ASN A 112 -16.19 -1.02 8.17
CA ASN A 112 -17.45 -0.44 7.74
C ASN A 112 -18.24 -1.32 6.80
N LYS A 113 -17.90 -2.55 6.73
CA LYS A 113 -18.65 -3.44 5.84
C LYS A 113 -19.93 -3.93 6.43
#